data_53bd08ea8c0a24aaf289585faf8f4466
#
_entry.id   53bd08ea8c0a24aaf289585faf8f4466
#
_cell.length_a   1.000
_cell.length_b   1.000
_cell.length_c   1.000
_cell.angle_alpha   90.00
_cell.angle_beta   90.00
_cell.angle_gamma   90.00
#
_symmetry.space_group_name_H-M   'P 1'
#
loop_
_entity.id
_entity.type
_entity.pdbx_description
1 polymer ?
#
loop_
_entity_poly.entity_id
_entity_poly.type
_entity_poly.pdbx_seq_one_letter_code
_entity_poly.pdbx_strand_id
1 'polypeptide(L)'
;SYHEDRRLAERVPVDDRPGLFRDVRAACESGWDFSSRWLADDDDLTTIRTTDLVPVDLNAVLYGMESALAEWLPQVGRTEAGERYADLAADRREAINRYCWDPDAEFYVDYSWSNDRRSDRLTLAAVAPLFTGAATEDRAAAVADRLRRDFLRPGGLVTTLEDTGEQWDAPSGWAPLHWMAVTGLRRYGHDELADEIAGRWVDLARNSFEETGRMAEKYDVRTEGETADLGEYEPQYGFGWTNGVVTALSARQ
;
A
#
# COMPACT_ATOMS: atom_id res chain seq x y z
N SER A 1 -14.47 -15.62 6.43
CA SER A 1 -15.00 -14.34 5.92
C SER A 1 -16.52 -14.30 5.91
N TYR A 2 -17.20 -15.36 5.52
CA TYR A 2 -18.67 -15.36 5.43
C TYR A 2 -19.41 -15.20 6.78
N HIS A 3 -18.82 -15.68 7.86
CA HIS A 3 -19.38 -15.54 9.20
C HIS A 3 -19.13 -14.13 9.79
N GLU A 4 -17.97 -13.58 9.49
CA GLU A 4 -17.57 -12.25 9.90
C GLU A 4 -18.43 -11.18 9.23
N ASP A 5 -18.63 -11.26 7.91
CA ASP A 5 -19.52 -10.37 7.16
C ASP A 5 -20.95 -10.35 7.77
N ARG A 6 -21.45 -11.53 8.19
CA ARG A 6 -22.78 -11.62 8.82
C ARG A 6 -22.82 -10.95 10.19
N ARG A 7 -21.82 -11.22 11.04
CA ARG A 7 -21.74 -10.60 12.38
C ARG A 7 -21.63 -9.07 12.25
N LEU A 8 -20.82 -8.60 11.30
CA LEU A 8 -20.69 -7.18 11.01
C LEU A 8 -22.03 -6.57 10.57
N ALA A 9 -22.75 -7.25 9.66
CA ALA A 9 -24.05 -6.80 9.18
C ALA A 9 -25.15 -6.79 10.26
N GLU A 10 -25.03 -7.59 11.31
CA GLU A 10 -25.99 -7.58 12.44
C GLU A 10 -25.90 -6.29 13.27
N ARG A 11 -24.77 -5.56 13.17
CA ARG A 11 -24.50 -4.31 13.91
C ARG A 11 -25.05 -3.06 13.20
N VAL A 12 -25.50 -3.18 11.94
CA VAL A 12 -26.06 -2.07 11.17
C VAL A 12 -27.51 -2.31 10.76
N PRO A 13 -28.32 -1.23 10.54
CA PRO A 13 -29.66 -1.33 10.01
C PRO A 13 -29.72 -2.12 8.69
N VAL A 14 -30.82 -2.82 8.46
CA VAL A 14 -30.98 -3.68 7.25
C VAL A 14 -30.80 -2.89 5.96
N ASP A 15 -31.30 -1.65 5.91
CA ASP A 15 -31.23 -0.79 4.75
C ASP A 15 -29.79 -0.32 4.43
N ASP A 16 -28.89 -0.30 5.41
CA ASP A 16 -27.48 0.12 5.25
C ASP A 16 -26.55 -1.04 4.86
N ARG A 17 -26.98 -2.29 5.04
CA ARG A 17 -26.18 -3.49 4.76
C ARG A 17 -25.65 -3.59 3.33
N PRO A 18 -26.41 -3.21 2.27
CA PRO A 18 -25.88 -3.25 0.90
C PRO A 18 -24.69 -2.31 0.70
N GLY A 19 -24.69 -1.14 1.36
CA GLY A 19 -23.55 -0.21 1.38
C GLY A 19 -22.35 -0.82 2.09
N LEU A 20 -22.55 -1.31 3.32
CA LEU A 20 -21.52 -1.97 4.10
C LEU A 20 -20.85 -3.13 3.32
N PHE A 21 -21.62 -4.04 2.73
CA PHE A 21 -21.06 -5.15 1.97
C PHE A 21 -20.27 -4.71 0.74
N ARG A 22 -20.70 -3.64 0.06
CA ARG A 22 -19.95 -3.08 -1.06
C ARG A 22 -18.59 -2.55 -0.61
N ASP A 23 -18.55 -1.81 0.50
CA ASP A 23 -17.32 -1.24 1.05
C ASP A 23 -16.36 -2.32 1.58
N VAL A 24 -16.88 -3.30 2.30
CA VAL A 24 -16.11 -4.48 2.75
C VAL A 24 -15.51 -5.23 1.56
N ARG A 25 -16.30 -5.48 0.49
CA ARG A 25 -15.78 -6.15 -0.70
C ARG A 25 -14.74 -5.33 -1.44
N ALA A 26 -14.93 -4.03 -1.55
CA ALA A 26 -13.94 -3.14 -2.15
C ALA A 26 -12.63 -3.13 -1.37
N ALA A 27 -12.67 -3.18 -0.04
CA ALA A 27 -11.47 -3.30 0.79
C ALA A 27 -10.76 -4.64 0.58
N CYS A 28 -11.51 -5.77 0.57
CA CYS A 28 -10.93 -7.07 0.27
C CYS A 28 -10.28 -7.13 -1.12
N GLU A 29 -10.92 -6.54 -2.14
CA GLU A 29 -10.38 -6.50 -3.50
C GLU A 29 -9.17 -5.57 -3.64
N SER A 30 -9.04 -4.55 -2.78
CA SER A 30 -7.87 -3.67 -2.75
C SER A 30 -6.60 -4.36 -2.24
N GLY A 31 -6.76 -5.47 -1.48
CA GLY A 31 -5.69 -6.15 -0.77
C GLY A 31 -5.32 -5.54 0.58
N TRP A 32 -6.07 -4.53 1.07
CA TRP A 32 -5.89 -3.90 2.39
C TRP A 32 -7.07 -4.23 3.32
N ASP A 33 -7.26 -5.50 3.57
CA ASP A 33 -8.36 -6.07 4.34
C ASP A 33 -7.89 -6.54 5.74
N PHE A 34 -8.02 -5.74 6.82
CA PHE A 34 -8.56 -4.38 6.81
C PHE A 34 -7.54 -3.38 7.36
N SER A 35 -7.90 -2.09 7.35
CA SER A 35 -7.03 -1.00 7.75
C SER A 35 -7.86 0.23 8.13
N SER A 36 -7.37 1.03 9.09
CA SER A 36 -7.88 2.37 9.43
C SER A 36 -7.96 3.30 8.21
N ARG A 37 -7.20 2.99 7.15
CA ARG A 37 -7.27 3.66 5.85
C ARG A 37 -8.70 3.85 5.35
N TRP A 38 -9.55 2.84 5.58
CA TRP A 38 -10.92 2.79 5.07
C TRP A 38 -11.97 3.23 6.08
N LEU A 39 -11.60 3.38 7.36
CA LEU A 39 -12.54 3.60 8.44
C LEU A 39 -12.80 5.09 8.70
N ALA A 40 -14.01 5.41 9.12
CA ALA A 40 -14.35 6.72 9.66
C ALA A 40 -14.11 6.79 11.18
N ASP A 41 -14.22 5.64 11.85
CA ASP A 41 -13.91 5.43 13.27
C ASP A 41 -12.99 4.20 13.36
N ASP A 42 -11.80 4.37 13.93
CA ASP A 42 -10.73 3.37 13.95
C ASP A 42 -11.08 2.12 14.75
N ASP A 43 -12.00 2.25 15.70
CA ASP A 43 -12.45 1.16 16.55
C ASP A 43 -13.69 0.42 16.01
N ASP A 44 -14.22 0.83 14.85
CA ASP A 44 -15.47 0.28 14.32
C ASP A 44 -15.43 0.01 12.79
N LEU A 45 -15.22 -1.26 12.44
CA LEU A 45 -15.25 -1.72 11.05
C LEU A 45 -16.60 -1.48 10.34
N THR A 46 -17.71 -1.26 11.06
CA THR A 46 -18.98 -0.91 10.43
C THR A 46 -18.97 0.49 9.80
N THR A 47 -17.97 1.31 10.13
CA THR A 47 -17.77 2.66 9.57
C THR A 47 -16.94 2.68 8.30
N ILE A 48 -16.66 1.50 7.72
CA ILE A 48 -15.90 1.34 6.48
C ILE A 48 -16.55 2.10 5.31
N ARG A 49 -15.74 2.83 4.56
CA ARG A 49 -16.16 3.72 3.46
C ARG A 49 -15.23 3.62 2.24
N THR A 50 -14.78 2.43 1.94
CA THR A 50 -13.78 2.19 0.88
C THR A 50 -14.20 2.79 -0.46
N THR A 51 -15.48 2.66 -0.83
CA THR A 51 -16.00 3.18 -2.10
C THR A 51 -16.18 4.69 -2.15
N ASP A 52 -16.04 5.40 -1.02
CA ASP A 52 -15.98 6.87 -0.97
C ASP A 52 -14.60 7.43 -1.30
N LEU A 53 -13.59 6.57 -1.38
CA LEU A 53 -12.21 6.96 -1.61
C LEU A 53 -11.77 6.63 -3.03
N VAL A 54 -10.92 7.47 -3.56
CA VAL A 54 -10.11 7.25 -4.76
C VAL A 54 -8.71 6.82 -4.27
N PRO A 55 -8.39 5.51 -4.29
CA PRO A 55 -7.14 5.01 -3.75
C PRO A 55 -5.95 5.46 -4.60
N VAL A 56 -4.94 6.02 -3.95
CA VAL A 56 -3.74 6.53 -4.63
C VAL A 56 -2.92 5.42 -5.27
N ASP A 57 -2.78 4.29 -4.61
CA ASP A 57 -2.05 3.12 -5.08
C ASP A 57 -2.71 2.47 -6.30
N LEU A 58 -4.04 2.27 -6.29
CA LEU A 58 -4.78 1.75 -7.44
C LEU A 58 -4.57 2.65 -8.67
N ASN A 59 -4.70 3.97 -8.48
CA ASN A 59 -4.50 4.92 -9.57
C ASN A 59 -3.05 4.95 -10.06
N ALA A 60 -2.08 4.82 -9.17
CA ALA A 60 -0.68 4.69 -9.56
C ALA A 60 -0.42 3.40 -10.36
N VAL A 61 -0.99 2.26 -9.96
CA VAL A 61 -0.86 1.00 -10.70
C VAL A 61 -1.55 1.08 -12.07
N LEU A 62 -2.73 1.71 -12.16
CA LEU A 62 -3.40 1.97 -13.43
C LEU A 62 -2.55 2.85 -14.36
N TYR A 63 -1.93 3.91 -13.82
CA TYR A 63 -0.95 4.72 -14.57
C TYR A 63 0.20 3.87 -15.10
N GLY A 64 0.76 3.01 -14.26
CA GLY A 64 1.86 2.11 -14.68
C GLY A 64 1.43 1.14 -15.78
N MET A 65 0.21 0.59 -15.70
CA MET A 65 -0.37 -0.28 -16.73
C MET A 65 -0.59 0.50 -18.05
N GLU A 66 -1.19 1.68 -17.98
CA GLU A 66 -1.44 2.53 -19.15
C GLU A 66 -0.12 2.93 -19.83
N SER A 67 0.91 3.29 -19.04
CA SER A 67 2.25 3.62 -19.55
C SER A 67 2.90 2.41 -20.24
N ALA A 68 2.80 1.22 -19.68
CA ALA A 68 3.31 0.00 -20.28
C ALA A 68 2.59 -0.36 -21.58
N LEU A 69 1.26 -0.19 -21.64
CA LEU A 69 0.48 -0.40 -22.85
C LEU A 69 0.82 0.62 -23.93
N ALA A 70 1.06 1.88 -23.55
CA ALA A 70 1.51 2.93 -24.46
C ALA A 70 2.85 2.55 -25.14
N GLU A 71 3.77 1.96 -24.38
CA GLU A 71 5.08 1.53 -24.89
C GLU A 71 5.00 0.26 -25.75
N TRP A 72 4.23 -0.75 -25.34
CA TRP A 72 4.28 -2.08 -25.96
C TRP A 72 3.35 -2.25 -27.17
N LEU A 73 2.19 -1.59 -27.19
CA LEU A 73 1.23 -1.74 -28.30
C LEU A 73 1.80 -1.33 -29.66
N PRO A 74 2.59 -0.25 -29.80
CA PRO A 74 3.25 0.07 -31.06
C PRO A 74 4.20 -1.03 -31.56
N GLN A 75 4.88 -1.74 -30.65
CA GLN A 75 5.83 -2.82 -30.98
C GLN A 75 5.15 -4.02 -31.65
N VAL A 76 3.82 -4.17 -31.45
CA VAL A 76 3.00 -5.21 -32.10
C VAL A 76 2.08 -4.63 -33.20
N GLY A 77 2.41 -3.44 -33.73
CA GLY A 77 1.68 -2.81 -34.83
C GLY A 77 0.36 -2.12 -34.44
N ARG A 78 0.10 -1.91 -33.13
CA ARG A 78 -1.12 -1.25 -32.63
C ARG A 78 -0.84 0.19 -32.20
N THR A 79 -0.27 1.01 -33.06
CA THR A 79 0.23 2.37 -32.76
C THR A 79 -0.87 3.29 -32.23
N GLU A 80 -2.02 3.37 -32.91
CA GLU A 80 -3.15 4.21 -32.47
C GLU A 80 -3.65 3.85 -31.07
N ALA A 81 -3.68 2.56 -30.73
CA ALA A 81 -4.04 2.14 -29.38
C ALA A 81 -2.96 2.55 -28.35
N GLY A 82 -1.68 2.49 -28.73
CA GLY A 82 -0.57 2.97 -27.90
C GLY A 82 -0.68 4.46 -27.60
N GLU A 83 -0.96 5.29 -28.61
CA GLU A 83 -1.16 6.74 -28.45
C GLU A 83 -2.32 7.05 -27.49
N ARG A 84 -3.44 6.34 -27.64
CA ARG A 84 -4.58 6.48 -26.71
C ARG A 84 -4.21 6.16 -25.26
N TYR A 85 -3.41 5.12 -25.03
CA TYR A 85 -2.95 4.80 -23.66
C TYR A 85 -1.92 5.79 -23.14
N ALA A 86 -1.13 6.43 -24.00
CA ALA A 86 -0.24 7.52 -23.60
C ALA A 86 -1.02 8.73 -23.08
N ASP A 87 -2.11 9.11 -23.77
CA ASP A 87 -3.00 10.19 -23.33
C ASP A 87 -3.66 9.84 -21.97
N LEU A 88 -4.19 8.63 -21.81
CA LEU A 88 -4.77 8.17 -20.56
C LEU A 88 -3.77 8.19 -19.40
N ALA A 89 -2.54 7.75 -19.62
CA ALA A 89 -1.48 7.80 -18.63
C ALA A 89 -1.12 9.23 -18.24
N ALA A 90 -1.05 10.16 -19.21
CA ALA A 90 -0.77 11.57 -18.95
C ALA A 90 -1.87 12.21 -18.06
N ASP A 91 -3.13 12.01 -18.43
CA ASP A 91 -4.29 12.51 -17.68
C ASP A 91 -4.32 11.94 -16.25
N ARG A 92 -4.07 10.65 -16.11
CA ARG A 92 -4.04 9.99 -14.78
C ARG A 92 -2.90 10.49 -13.92
N ARG A 93 -1.70 10.67 -14.47
CA ARG A 93 -0.57 11.25 -13.76
C ARG A 93 -0.88 12.65 -13.24
N GLU A 94 -1.51 13.48 -14.07
CA GLU A 94 -1.95 14.82 -13.66
C GLU A 94 -2.97 14.72 -12.51
N ALA A 95 -3.97 13.84 -12.65
CA ALA A 95 -5.00 13.63 -11.64
C ALA A 95 -4.43 13.15 -10.29
N ILE A 96 -3.52 12.16 -10.29
CA ILE A 96 -2.84 11.69 -9.09
C ILE A 96 -2.12 12.86 -8.40
N ASN A 97 -1.37 13.64 -9.16
CA ASN A 97 -0.60 14.75 -8.62
C ASN A 97 -1.48 15.94 -8.16
N ARG A 98 -2.67 16.08 -8.69
CA ARG A 98 -3.62 17.13 -8.32
C ARG A 98 -4.45 16.76 -7.10
N TYR A 99 -5.02 15.56 -7.08
CA TYR A 99 -6.01 15.16 -6.09
C TYR A 99 -5.40 14.41 -4.90
N CYS A 100 -4.42 13.55 -5.15
CA CYS A 100 -3.85 12.70 -4.11
C CYS A 100 -2.59 13.29 -3.43
N TRP A 101 -2.03 14.38 -3.91
CA TRP A 101 -0.93 15.05 -3.23
C TRP A 101 -1.44 16.01 -2.17
N ASP A 102 -1.09 15.79 -0.91
CA ASP A 102 -1.36 16.71 0.18
C ASP A 102 -0.13 17.60 0.41
N PRO A 103 -0.22 18.93 0.12
CA PRO A 103 0.89 19.86 0.28
C PRO A 103 1.21 20.16 1.75
N ASP A 104 0.26 20.03 2.68
CA ASP A 104 0.46 20.28 4.10
C ASP A 104 1.14 19.09 4.78
N ALA A 105 0.74 17.88 4.39
CA ALA A 105 1.39 16.65 4.83
C ALA A 105 2.69 16.36 4.05
N GLU A 106 2.90 16.98 2.89
CA GLU A 106 3.99 16.66 1.95
C GLU A 106 4.03 15.17 1.60
N PHE A 107 2.83 14.59 1.34
CA PHE A 107 2.67 13.16 1.16
C PHE A 107 1.53 12.82 0.18
N TYR A 108 1.59 11.65 -0.45
CA TYR A 108 0.46 11.15 -1.22
C TYR A 108 -0.54 10.45 -0.30
N VAL A 109 -1.81 10.79 -0.47
CA VAL A 109 -2.94 10.24 0.31
C VAL A 109 -4.10 9.90 -0.63
N ASP A 110 -5.07 9.16 -0.13
CA ASP A 110 -6.31 8.93 -0.86
C ASP A 110 -7.17 10.21 -0.93
N TYR A 111 -8.06 10.26 -1.90
CA TYR A 111 -8.96 11.38 -2.08
C TYR A 111 -10.41 10.95 -1.88
N SER A 112 -11.12 11.59 -0.96
CA SER A 112 -12.55 11.37 -0.74
C SER A 112 -13.35 12.17 -1.76
N TRP A 113 -13.90 11.47 -2.76
CA TRP A 113 -14.71 12.09 -3.80
C TRP A 113 -16.08 12.54 -3.28
N SER A 114 -16.63 11.88 -2.26
CA SER A 114 -17.90 12.23 -1.64
C SER A 114 -17.82 13.50 -0.80
N ASN A 115 -16.65 13.80 -0.23
CA ASN A 115 -16.40 14.96 0.62
C ASN A 115 -15.54 16.04 -0.04
N ASP A 116 -15.12 15.84 -1.29
CA ASP A 116 -14.24 16.74 -2.06
C ASP A 116 -12.98 17.16 -1.27
N ARG A 117 -12.33 16.19 -0.61
CA ARG A 117 -11.14 16.44 0.22
C ARG A 117 -10.16 15.26 0.22
N ARG A 118 -8.93 15.55 0.54
CA ARG A 118 -7.90 14.54 0.79
C ARG A 118 -8.16 13.80 2.10
N SER A 119 -7.76 12.53 2.14
CA SER A 119 -7.73 11.77 3.39
C SER A 119 -6.66 12.34 4.33
N ASP A 120 -6.92 12.30 5.60
CA ASP A 120 -5.97 12.62 6.66
C ASP A 120 -5.11 11.40 7.08
N ARG A 121 -5.36 10.24 6.49
CA ARG A 121 -4.64 9.01 6.79
C ARG A 121 -3.33 8.92 6.00
N LEU A 122 -2.22 8.82 6.72
CA LEU A 122 -0.91 8.61 6.12
C LEU A 122 -0.60 7.12 6.08
N THR A 123 -0.46 6.58 4.87
CA THR A 123 -0.26 5.15 4.65
C THR A 123 0.86 4.88 3.64
N LEU A 124 1.44 3.69 3.64
CA LEU A 124 2.42 3.28 2.65
C LEU A 124 1.87 3.17 1.21
N ALA A 125 0.56 3.35 0.98
CA ALA A 125 0.03 3.52 -0.37
C ALA A 125 0.72 4.67 -1.12
N ALA A 126 1.27 5.65 -0.39
CA ALA A 126 2.05 6.77 -0.91
C ALA A 126 3.31 6.38 -1.70
N VAL A 127 3.83 5.15 -1.54
CA VAL A 127 5.00 4.69 -2.31
C VAL A 127 4.66 4.27 -3.73
N ALA A 128 3.39 4.00 -4.02
CA ALA A 128 2.96 3.53 -5.34
C ALA A 128 3.19 4.56 -6.47
N PRO A 129 2.96 5.88 -6.30
CA PRO A 129 3.37 6.88 -7.28
C PRO A 129 4.88 6.91 -7.56
N LEU A 130 5.72 6.64 -6.57
CA LEU A 130 7.17 6.52 -6.76
C LEU A 130 7.50 5.24 -7.54
N PHE A 131 6.92 4.12 -7.14
CA PHE A 131 7.12 2.82 -7.80
C PHE A 131 6.80 2.85 -9.28
N THR A 132 5.69 3.46 -9.67
CA THR A 132 5.24 3.54 -11.05
C THR A 132 5.87 4.68 -11.86
N GLY A 133 6.48 5.67 -11.21
CA GLY A 133 7.02 6.87 -11.86
C GLY A 133 5.99 7.98 -12.08
N ALA A 134 4.83 7.92 -11.42
CA ALA A 134 3.80 8.97 -11.48
C ALA A 134 4.18 10.22 -10.67
N ALA A 135 5.03 10.09 -9.64
CA ALA A 135 5.48 11.20 -8.82
C ALA A 135 6.35 12.21 -9.60
N THR A 136 6.48 13.42 -9.07
CA THR A 136 7.53 14.36 -9.48
C THR A 136 8.76 14.19 -8.58
N GLU A 137 9.94 14.65 -9.02
CA GLU A 137 11.19 14.58 -8.26
C GLU A 137 11.05 15.19 -6.84
N ASP A 138 10.52 16.42 -6.76
CA ASP A 138 10.34 17.11 -5.49
C ASP A 138 9.42 16.37 -4.52
N ARG A 139 8.34 15.78 -5.05
CA ARG A 139 7.40 15.00 -4.25
C ARG A 139 7.97 13.66 -3.82
N ALA A 140 8.76 13.02 -4.68
CA ALA A 140 9.46 11.79 -4.32
C ALA A 140 10.45 12.05 -3.17
N ALA A 141 11.17 13.18 -3.19
CA ALA A 141 12.06 13.59 -2.11
C ALA A 141 11.28 13.82 -0.79
N ALA A 142 10.16 14.54 -0.84
CA ALA A 142 9.32 14.78 0.33
C ALA A 142 8.76 13.47 0.91
N VAL A 143 8.30 12.54 0.05
CA VAL A 143 7.87 11.20 0.48
C VAL A 143 9.02 10.43 1.13
N ALA A 144 10.23 10.45 0.55
CA ALA A 144 11.40 9.80 1.12
C ALA A 144 11.72 10.32 2.53
N ASP A 145 11.70 11.64 2.74
CA ASP A 145 11.91 12.24 4.05
C ASP A 145 10.84 11.82 5.06
N ARG A 146 9.57 11.78 4.62
CA ARG A 146 8.46 11.33 5.45
C ARG A 146 8.59 9.86 5.83
N LEU A 147 8.95 8.99 4.88
CA LEU A 147 9.17 7.56 5.14
C LEU A 147 10.26 7.35 6.20
N ARG A 148 11.39 8.06 6.08
CA ARG A 148 12.49 7.98 7.05
C ARG A 148 12.06 8.41 8.45
N ARG A 149 11.33 9.51 8.55
CA ARG A 149 10.96 10.12 9.82
C ARG A 149 9.84 9.37 10.53
N ASP A 150 8.77 9.00 9.79
CA ASP A 150 7.52 8.61 10.39
C ASP A 150 7.20 7.11 10.21
N PHE A 151 7.71 6.44 9.18
CA PHE A 151 7.36 5.05 8.87
C PHE A 151 8.47 4.04 9.15
N LEU A 152 9.73 4.47 9.13
CA LEU A 152 10.85 3.55 9.29
C LEU A 152 10.98 3.08 10.74
N ARG A 153 11.04 1.77 10.93
CA ARG A 153 11.15 1.06 12.20
C ARG A 153 12.35 0.10 12.16
N PRO A 154 12.74 -0.54 13.28
CA PRO A 154 13.84 -1.51 13.29
C PRO A 154 13.72 -2.60 12.21
N GLY A 155 12.54 -3.17 11.99
CA GLY A 155 12.31 -4.24 11.02
C GLY A 155 11.91 -3.80 9.61
N GLY A 156 11.85 -2.48 9.33
CA GLY A 156 11.44 -1.96 8.03
C GLY A 156 10.38 -0.88 8.11
N LEU A 157 9.48 -0.82 7.14
CA LEU A 157 8.41 0.18 7.08
C LEU A 157 7.10 -0.35 7.68
N VAL A 158 6.51 0.43 8.58
CA VAL A 158 5.16 0.19 9.09
C VAL A 158 4.13 0.62 8.03
N THR A 159 3.01 -0.11 7.94
CA THR A 159 2.00 0.10 6.88
C THR A 159 1.23 1.40 7.01
N THR A 160 0.82 1.74 8.24
CA THR A 160 0.17 3.01 8.60
C THR A 160 0.77 3.54 9.90
N LEU A 161 0.39 4.75 10.31
CA LEU A 161 0.82 5.30 11.60
C LEU A 161 -0.16 4.98 12.74
N GLU A 162 -1.31 4.40 12.43
CA GLU A 162 -2.35 4.01 13.38
C GLU A 162 -2.16 2.56 13.85
N ASP A 163 -2.35 2.30 15.14
CA ASP A 163 -2.30 0.97 15.77
C ASP A 163 -3.72 0.61 16.25
N THR A 164 -4.51 0.03 15.34
CA THR A 164 -5.94 -0.26 15.56
C THR A 164 -6.22 -1.73 15.84
N GLY A 165 -5.22 -2.59 15.64
CA GLY A 165 -5.40 -4.04 15.66
C GLY A 165 -5.76 -4.64 14.30
N GLU A 166 -6.07 -3.81 13.28
CA GLU A 166 -6.28 -4.28 11.92
C GLU A 166 -4.94 -4.69 11.28
N GLN A 167 -4.97 -5.73 10.47
CA GLN A 167 -3.72 -6.34 9.96
C GLN A 167 -2.92 -5.47 8.99
N TRP A 168 -3.56 -4.48 8.34
CA TRP A 168 -2.91 -3.52 7.46
C TRP A 168 -2.66 -2.17 8.13
N ASP A 169 -2.59 -2.17 9.46
CA ASP A 169 -2.17 -1.03 10.28
C ASP A 169 -0.86 -1.34 11.02
N ALA A 170 -0.36 -0.36 11.78
CA ALA A 170 0.76 -0.60 12.68
C ALA A 170 0.40 -1.72 13.68
N PRO A 171 1.33 -2.59 14.02
CA PRO A 171 2.76 -2.57 13.70
C PRO A 171 3.15 -3.34 12.46
N SER A 172 2.20 -3.77 11.64
CA SER A 172 2.45 -4.68 10.52
C SER A 172 3.29 -4.02 9.42
N GLY A 173 4.28 -4.77 8.93
CA GLY A 173 4.98 -4.53 7.69
C GLY A 173 4.73 -5.66 6.70
N TRP A 174 4.61 -5.31 5.42
CA TRP A 174 4.22 -6.21 4.34
C TRP A 174 5.24 -6.20 3.20
N ALA A 175 5.62 -7.37 2.72
CA ALA A 175 6.63 -7.55 1.67
C ALA A 175 6.33 -6.74 0.39
N PRO A 176 5.11 -6.73 -0.18
CA PRO A 176 4.81 -5.95 -1.39
C PRO A 176 5.08 -4.46 -1.23
N LEU A 177 4.73 -3.89 -0.06
CA LEU A 177 4.93 -2.46 0.20
C LEU A 177 6.41 -2.11 0.33
N HIS A 178 7.22 -2.99 0.96
CA HIS A 178 8.68 -2.84 0.99
C HIS A 178 9.29 -2.89 -0.42
N TRP A 179 8.83 -3.82 -1.27
CA TRP A 179 9.26 -3.89 -2.65
C TRP A 179 8.95 -2.61 -3.43
N MET A 180 7.72 -2.11 -3.31
CA MET A 180 7.32 -0.85 -3.96
C MET A 180 8.13 0.34 -3.45
N ALA A 181 8.33 0.44 -2.13
CA ALA A 181 9.09 1.52 -1.51
C ALA A 181 10.55 1.51 -1.99
N VAL A 182 11.26 0.37 -1.87
CA VAL A 182 12.66 0.25 -2.27
C VAL A 182 12.84 0.52 -3.77
N THR A 183 11.98 -0.06 -4.61
CA THR A 183 12.06 0.14 -6.06
C THR A 183 11.74 1.58 -6.44
N GLY A 184 10.71 2.17 -5.82
CA GLY A 184 10.31 3.54 -6.03
C GLY A 184 11.39 4.54 -5.61
N LEU A 185 11.97 4.38 -4.43
CA LEU A 185 13.05 5.22 -3.93
C LEU A 185 14.27 5.19 -4.84
N ARG A 186 14.70 4.00 -5.28
CA ARG A 186 15.82 3.85 -6.24
C ARG A 186 15.54 4.53 -7.58
N ARG A 187 14.31 4.51 -8.07
CA ARG A 187 13.92 5.21 -9.30
C ARG A 187 14.21 6.71 -9.24
N TYR A 188 14.13 7.31 -8.06
CA TYR A 188 14.35 8.75 -7.81
C TYR A 188 15.70 9.04 -7.13
N GLY A 189 16.65 8.08 -7.11
CA GLY A 189 18.01 8.29 -6.61
C GLY A 189 18.14 8.33 -5.09
N HIS A 190 17.13 7.88 -4.34
CA HIS A 190 17.18 7.78 -2.87
C HIS A 190 17.75 6.41 -2.43
N ASP A 191 18.90 6.03 -2.99
CA ASP A 191 19.49 4.70 -2.83
C ASP A 191 19.84 4.37 -1.38
N GLU A 192 20.38 5.31 -0.62
CA GLU A 192 20.75 5.09 0.80
C GLU A 192 19.53 4.69 1.64
N LEU A 193 18.40 5.38 1.48
CA LEU A 193 17.17 5.03 2.20
C LEU A 193 16.59 3.69 1.71
N ALA A 194 16.65 3.46 0.41
CA ALA A 194 16.20 2.20 -0.18
C ALA A 194 17.00 1.00 0.37
N ASP A 195 18.32 1.14 0.46
CA ASP A 195 19.20 0.10 0.99
C ASP A 195 18.98 -0.12 2.49
N GLU A 196 18.78 0.94 3.26
CA GLU A 196 18.42 0.86 4.68
C GLU A 196 17.12 0.10 4.90
N ILE A 197 16.06 0.43 4.15
CA ILE A 197 14.75 -0.26 4.24
C ILE A 197 14.89 -1.73 3.83
N ALA A 198 15.60 -2.00 2.72
CA ALA A 198 15.83 -3.36 2.24
C ALA A 198 16.59 -4.20 3.25
N GLY A 199 17.66 -3.65 3.84
CA GLY A 199 18.47 -4.32 4.85
C GLY A 199 17.64 -4.72 6.08
N ARG A 200 16.93 -3.76 6.67
CA ARG A 200 16.08 -3.99 7.84
C ARG A 200 15.03 -5.08 7.59
N TRP A 201 14.34 -5.02 6.44
CA TRP A 201 13.34 -6.01 6.07
C TRP A 201 13.91 -7.41 5.87
N VAL A 202 15.05 -7.52 5.17
CA VAL A 202 15.73 -8.79 4.93
C VAL A 202 16.24 -9.40 6.24
N ASP A 203 16.82 -8.59 7.13
CA ASP A 203 17.31 -9.04 8.42
C ASP A 203 16.18 -9.52 9.33
N LEU A 204 15.07 -8.78 9.40
CA LEU A 204 13.88 -9.20 10.13
C LEU A 204 13.35 -10.56 9.65
N ALA A 205 13.16 -10.71 8.34
CA ALA A 205 12.66 -11.95 7.76
C ALA A 205 13.63 -13.11 7.95
N ARG A 206 14.95 -12.85 7.89
CA ARG A 206 16.00 -13.86 8.13
C ARG A 206 15.99 -14.32 9.58
N ASN A 207 15.98 -13.39 10.53
CA ASN A 207 15.95 -13.70 11.97
C ASN A 207 14.73 -14.55 12.32
N SER A 208 13.54 -14.13 11.84
CA SER A 208 12.32 -14.92 12.02
C SER A 208 12.41 -16.32 11.41
N PHE A 209 13.02 -16.44 10.22
CA PHE A 209 13.24 -17.74 9.59
C PHE A 209 14.23 -18.63 10.36
N GLU A 210 15.30 -18.08 10.90
CA GLU A 210 16.29 -18.82 11.71
C GLU A 210 15.66 -19.37 12.99
N GLU A 211 14.72 -18.64 13.59
CA GLU A 211 14.02 -19.05 14.80
C GLU A 211 12.90 -20.06 14.52
N THR A 212 12.13 -19.86 13.47
CA THR A 212 10.87 -20.61 13.22
C THR A 212 10.97 -21.65 12.11
N GLY A 213 11.98 -21.55 11.24
CA GLY A 213 12.11 -22.31 10.00
C GLY A 213 11.07 -21.92 8.92
N ARG A 214 10.40 -20.78 9.07
CA ARG A 214 9.28 -20.38 8.22
C ARG A 214 9.34 -18.90 7.85
N MET A 215 8.87 -18.54 6.65
CA MET A 215 8.61 -17.17 6.23
C MET A 215 7.15 -16.83 6.50
N ALA A 216 6.91 -15.77 7.27
CA ALA A 216 5.55 -15.32 7.56
C ALA A 216 5.00 -14.41 6.46
N GLU A 217 3.69 -14.25 6.44
CA GLU A 217 2.96 -13.36 5.56
C GLU A 217 3.28 -11.89 5.82
N LYS A 218 3.34 -11.51 7.11
CA LYS A 218 3.59 -10.18 7.64
C LYS A 218 4.42 -10.26 8.92
N TYR A 219 5.05 -9.15 9.31
CA TYR A 219 5.86 -9.07 10.52
C TYR A 219 5.54 -7.81 11.33
N ASP A 220 5.74 -7.87 12.66
CA ASP A 220 5.83 -6.66 13.48
C ASP A 220 7.19 -5.98 13.22
N VAL A 221 7.17 -4.86 12.51
CA VAL A 221 8.40 -4.13 12.15
C VAL A 221 8.96 -3.27 13.27
N ARG A 222 8.29 -3.17 14.41
CA ARG A 222 8.81 -2.50 15.63
C ARG A 222 9.87 -3.36 16.32
N THR A 223 9.88 -4.66 16.06
CA THR A 223 10.79 -5.65 16.63
C THR A 223 11.72 -6.21 15.57
N GLU A 224 12.70 -7.04 15.98
CA GLU A 224 13.70 -7.61 15.07
C GLU A 224 13.49 -9.11 14.83
N GLY A 225 12.30 -9.66 14.93
CA GLY A 225 12.09 -11.09 14.69
C GLY A 225 10.70 -11.62 14.94
N GLU A 226 9.76 -10.81 15.44
CA GLU A 226 8.43 -11.30 15.78
C GLU A 226 7.47 -11.24 14.59
N THR A 227 6.61 -12.25 14.48
CA THR A 227 5.48 -12.22 13.54
C THR A 227 4.38 -11.32 14.10
N ALA A 228 3.73 -10.53 13.24
CA ALA A 228 2.57 -9.76 13.63
C ALA A 228 1.36 -10.71 13.76
N ASP A 229 0.90 -10.91 14.99
CA ASP A 229 -0.33 -11.67 15.29
C ASP A 229 -1.51 -10.68 15.38
N LEU A 230 -1.90 -10.15 14.22
CA LEU A 230 -2.94 -9.13 14.08
C LEU A 230 -3.91 -9.51 12.94
N GLY A 231 -5.15 -9.04 13.08
CA GLY A 231 -6.20 -9.27 12.10
C GLY A 231 -7.11 -10.46 12.43
N GLU A 232 -7.91 -10.87 11.47
CA GLU A 232 -8.99 -11.84 11.66
C GLU A 232 -8.56 -13.32 11.69
N TYR A 233 -7.28 -13.61 11.38
CA TYR A 233 -6.78 -14.99 11.29
C TYR A 233 -5.32 -15.12 11.76
N GLU A 234 -4.94 -16.33 12.14
CA GLU A 234 -3.56 -16.65 12.52
C GLU A 234 -2.56 -16.37 11.39
N PRO A 235 -1.33 -15.92 11.70
CA PRO A 235 -0.30 -15.64 10.71
C PRO A 235 -0.08 -16.82 9.76
N GLN A 236 -0.10 -16.53 8.46
CA GLN A 236 0.15 -17.54 7.43
C GLN A 236 1.65 -17.67 7.16
N TYR A 237 2.09 -18.89 6.83
CA TYR A 237 3.50 -19.20 6.60
C TYR A 237 3.75 -19.73 5.19
N GLY A 238 4.99 -19.58 4.72
CA GLY A 238 5.38 -19.99 3.37
C GLY A 238 4.86 -19.05 2.29
N PHE A 239 4.62 -17.80 2.62
CA PHE A 239 3.95 -16.85 1.74
C PHE A 239 4.82 -16.45 0.56
N GLY A 240 4.27 -16.58 -0.66
CA GLY A 240 5.03 -16.40 -1.91
C GLY A 240 5.63 -15.01 -2.07
N TRP A 241 4.90 -13.96 -1.70
CA TRP A 241 5.43 -12.59 -1.82
C TRP A 241 6.58 -12.30 -0.84
N THR A 242 6.54 -12.81 0.39
CA THR A 242 7.64 -12.64 1.34
C THR A 242 8.90 -13.33 0.83
N ASN A 243 8.78 -14.59 0.40
CA ASN A 243 9.90 -15.34 -0.20
C ASN A 243 10.46 -14.61 -1.41
N GLY A 244 9.62 -14.14 -2.32
CA GLY A 244 10.04 -13.46 -3.55
C GLY A 244 10.74 -12.13 -3.27
N VAL A 245 10.17 -11.30 -2.39
CA VAL A 245 10.72 -9.98 -2.06
C VAL A 245 12.03 -10.10 -1.29
N VAL A 246 12.12 -10.99 -0.27
CA VAL A 246 13.38 -11.23 0.46
C VAL A 246 14.46 -11.70 -0.50
N THR A 247 14.17 -12.65 -1.39
CA THR A 247 15.14 -13.13 -2.40
C THR A 247 15.59 -11.99 -3.32
N ALA A 248 14.67 -11.20 -3.83
CA ALA A 248 14.98 -10.11 -4.77
C ALA A 248 15.77 -8.98 -4.11
N LEU A 249 15.49 -8.64 -2.85
CA LEU A 249 16.22 -7.60 -2.12
C LEU A 249 17.59 -8.08 -1.69
N SER A 250 17.74 -9.34 -1.23
CA SER A 250 19.04 -9.91 -0.87
C SER A 250 20.01 -10.02 -2.05
N ALA A 251 19.53 -10.23 -3.26
CA ALA A 251 20.36 -10.33 -4.46
C ALA A 251 20.94 -8.97 -4.92
N ARG A 252 20.48 -7.85 -4.34
CA ARG A 252 20.85 -6.47 -4.68
C ARG A 252 21.69 -5.78 -3.60
N GLN A 253 21.95 -6.46 -2.50
CA GLN A 253 22.91 -6.08 -1.45
C GLN A 253 24.30 -6.59 -1.81
#